data_2eada034beb3f808df9aac548370f7cb
#
_entry.id   2eada034beb3f808df9aac548370f7cb
#
_cell.length_a   1.000
_cell.length_b   1.000
_cell.length_c   1.000
_cell.angle_alpha   90.00
_cell.angle_beta   90.00
_cell.angle_gamma   90.00
#
_symmetry.space_group_name_H-M   'P 1'
#
loop_
_entity.id
_entity.type
_entity.pdbx_description
1 polymer ?
#
loop_
_entity_poly.entity_id
_entity_poly.type
_entity_poly.pdbx_seq_one_letter_code
_entity_poly.pdbx_strand_id
1 'polypeptide(L)'
;MKSIILALALFLTTINVNGQKMDKKNLEQRMVTIEDRIAIKNAVDVFSNLADTKEIDKQVLLFTEDGIVESFTNGQSNVLKGRTELKQAFSGFLSNFQTVYHQNGQQTIDELTSDTAKATSYCRVILVGEQEGKQMKTTLYTIYKDEFVKQNGHWLIKHRTSNFKHREVEEVK
;
A
#
# COMPACT_ATOMS: atom_id res chain seq x y z
N MET A 1 -45.14 42.51 -63.47
CA MET A 1 -43.98 42.51 -62.55
C MET A 1 -44.38 41.57 -61.45
N LYS A 2 -43.87 40.34 -61.38
CA LYS A 2 -44.20 39.33 -60.41
C LYS A 2 -43.03 39.24 -59.42
N SER A 3 -43.26 39.63 -58.15
CA SER A 3 -42.26 39.53 -57.08
C SER A 3 -42.21 38.10 -56.57
N ILE A 4 -41.05 37.49 -56.66
CA ILE A 4 -40.75 36.16 -56.07
C ILE A 4 -40.23 36.40 -54.66
N ILE A 5 -41.02 35.98 -53.66
CA ILE A 5 -40.59 35.95 -52.26
C ILE A 5 -39.87 34.64 -52.06
N LEU A 6 -38.56 34.70 -51.79
CA LEU A 6 -37.71 33.57 -51.48
C LEU A 6 -37.81 33.34 -49.96
N ALA A 7 -38.55 32.31 -49.54
CA ALA A 7 -38.62 31.90 -48.13
C ALA A 7 -37.39 31.07 -47.79
N LEU A 8 -36.48 31.63 -46.98
CA LEU A 8 -35.32 30.95 -46.42
C LEU A 8 -35.75 30.15 -45.18
N ALA A 9 -35.93 28.84 -45.34
CA ALA A 9 -36.23 27.95 -44.21
C ALA A 9 -34.92 27.66 -43.45
N LEU A 10 -34.75 28.25 -42.27
CA LEU A 10 -33.68 27.93 -41.34
C LEU A 10 -33.96 26.55 -40.71
N PHE A 11 -33.26 25.52 -41.16
CA PHE A 11 -33.21 24.24 -40.48
C PHE A 11 -32.32 24.38 -39.24
N LEU A 12 -32.92 24.59 -38.07
CA LEU A 12 -32.28 24.43 -36.74
C LEU A 12 -32.14 22.95 -36.47
N THR A 13 -31.00 22.36 -36.81
CA THR A 13 -30.61 21.03 -36.32
C THR A 13 -30.25 21.15 -34.85
N THR A 14 -31.16 20.79 -33.97
CA THR A 14 -30.85 20.58 -32.55
C THR A 14 -29.94 19.36 -32.44
N ILE A 15 -28.65 19.59 -32.23
CA ILE A 15 -27.70 18.55 -31.86
C ILE A 15 -28.08 18.13 -30.44
N ASN A 16 -28.81 17.01 -30.32
CA ASN A 16 -28.99 16.36 -29.02
C ASN A 16 -27.64 15.80 -28.57
N VAL A 17 -26.89 16.60 -27.83
CA VAL A 17 -25.76 16.12 -27.06
C VAL A 17 -26.34 15.30 -25.91
N ASN A 18 -26.55 14.02 -26.14
CA ASN A 18 -26.78 13.04 -25.09
C ASN A 18 -25.46 12.86 -24.32
N GLY A 19 -25.07 13.88 -23.58
CA GLY A 19 -24.10 13.73 -22.49
C GLY A 19 -24.72 12.72 -21.54
N GLN A 20 -24.16 11.50 -21.47
CA GLN A 20 -24.53 10.55 -20.43
C GLN A 20 -24.42 11.30 -19.10
N LYS A 21 -25.56 11.63 -18.48
CA LYS A 21 -25.60 12.11 -17.10
C LYS A 21 -25.01 10.99 -16.29
N MET A 22 -23.71 11.11 -15.95
CA MET A 22 -23.07 10.18 -15.04
C MET A 22 -23.82 10.27 -13.74
N ASP A 23 -24.42 9.16 -13.32
CA ASP A 23 -25.19 9.08 -12.08
C ASP A 23 -24.26 9.54 -10.94
N LYS A 24 -24.65 10.59 -10.22
CA LYS A 24 -23.89 11.17 -9.12
C LYS A 24 -23.47 10.10 -8.11
N LYS A 25 -24.36 9.16 -7.81
CA LYS A 25 -24.10 8.03 -6.91
C LYS A 25 -22.98 7.12 -7.43
N ASN A 26 -22.95 6.85 -8.73
CA ASN A 26 -21.88 6.04 -9.35
C ASN A 26 -20.53 6.77 -9.26
N LEU A 27 -20.53 8.10 -9.47
CA LEU A 27 -19.31 8.91 -9.34
C LEU A 27 -18.78 8.88 -7.89
N GLU A 28 -19.65 9.07 -6.91
CA GLU A 28 -19.29 9.03 -5.48
C GLU A 28 -18.71 7.65 -5.10
N GLN A 29 -19.32 6.55 -5.53
CA GLN A 29 -18.78 5.21 -5.29
C GLN A 29 -17.40 4.99 -5.91
N ARG A 30 -17.18 5.50 -7.12
CA ARG A 30 -15.88 5.40 -7.80
C ARG A 30 -14.81 6.23 -7.08
N MET A 31 -15.17 7.40 -6.58
CA MET A 31 -14.26 8.25 -5.79
C MET A 31 -13.84 7.54 -4.50
N VAL A 32 -14.80 7.01 -3.73
CA VAL A 32 -14.50 6.23 -2.52
C VAL A 32 -13.57 5.05 -2.83
N THR A 33 -13.83 4.32 -3.92
CA THR A 33 -12.95 3.20 -4.32
C THR A 33 -11.53 3.65 -4.64
N ILE A 34 -11.36 4.82 -5.29
CA ILE A 34 -10.04 5.38 -5.59
C ILE A 34 -9.34 5.82 -4.30
N GLU A 35 -10.04 6.51 -3.41
CA GLU A 35 -9.52 6.93 -2.10
C GLU A 35 -9.07 5.75 -1.27
N ASP A 36 -9.87 4.67 -1.22
CA ASP A 36 -9.51 3.44 -0.52
C ASP A 36 -8.25 2.79 -1.09
N ARG A 37 -8.13 2.72 -2.41
CA ARG A 37 -6.90 2.20 -3.06
C ARG A 37 -5.66 3.03 -2.72
N ILE A 38 -5.79 4.35 -2.73
CA ILE A 38 -4.71 5.27 -2.34
C ILE A 38 -4.35 5.07 -0.87
N ALA A 39 -5.33 4.97 0.02
CA ALA A 39 -5.12 4.81 1.45
C ALA A 39 -4.43 3.48 1.79
N ILE A 40 -4.81 2.37 1.13
CA ILE A 40 -4.17 1.05 1.28
C ILE A 40 -2.70 1.11 0.81
N LYS A 41 -2.44 1.73 -0.36
CA LYS A 41 -1.05 1.92 -0.83
C LYS A 41 -0.24 2.76 0.14
N ASN A 42 -0.81 3.85 0.61
CA ASN A 42 -0.16 4.76 1.57
C ASN A 42 0.16 4.07 2.90
N ALA A 43 -0.69 3.17 3.39
CA ALA A 43 -0.41 2.40 4.61
C ALA A 43 0.88 1.57 4.48
N VAL A 44 1.13 0.95 3.32
CA VAL A 44 2.37 0.20 3.05
C VAL A 44 3.57 1.12 2.90
N ASP A 45 3.42 2.26 2.23
CA ASP A 45 4.53 3.21 2.04
C ASP A 45 4.92 3.88 3.38
N VAL A 46 3.94 4.27 4.18
CA VAL A 46 4.17 4.85 5.51
C VAL A 46 4.80 3.83 6.45
N PHE A 47 4.37 2.54 6.41
CA PHE A 47 5.01 1.46 7.16
C PHE A 47 6.52 1.41 6.87
N SER A 48 6.90 1.48 5.61
CA SER A 48 8.30 1.44 5.16
C SER A 48 9.07 2.67 5.63
N ASN A 49 8.52 3.87 5.43
CA ASN A 49 9.15 5.12 5.86
C ASN A 49 9.39 5.17 7.38
N LEU A 50 8.43 4.70 8.18
CA LEU A 50 8.56 4.64 9.64
C LEU A 50 9.57 3.60 10.10
N ALA A 51 9.75 2.50 9.36
CA ALA A 51 10.81 1.53 9.60
C ALA A 51 12.19 2.15 9.33
N ASP A 52 12.34 2.89 8.23
CA ASP A 52 13.59 3.54 7.83
C ASP A 52 14.05 4.58 8.87
N THR A 53 13.10 5.33 9.43
CA THR A 53 13.34 6.32 10.50
C THR A 53 13.32 5.72 11.90
N LYS A 54 13.00 4.42 12.04
CA LYS A 54 12.84 3.69 13.30
C LYS A 54 11.79 4.30 14.25
N GLU A 55 10.75 4.91 13.69
CA GLU A 55 9.61 5.43 14.43
C GLU A 55 8.59 4.32 14.76
N ILE A 56 9.06 3.32 15.52
CA ILE A 56 8.33 2.06 15.76
C ILE A 56 6.99 2.28 16.45
N ASP A 57 6.89 3.26 17.35
CA ASP A 57 5.65 3.59 18.03
C ASP A 57 4.53 4.03 17.06
N LYS A 58 4.90 4.74 16.00
CA LYS A 58 3.98 5.12 14.95
C LYS A 58 3.73 3.96 13.96
N GLN A 59 4.78 3.18 13.68
CA GLN A 59 4.70 2.07 12.73
C GLN A 59 3.68 1.00 13.16
N VAL A 60 3.66 0.64 14.44
CA VAL A 60 2.71 -0.36 14.95
C VAL A 60 1.26 0.10 14.94
N LEU A 61 1.01 1.43 14.91
CA LEU A 61 -0.34 1.99 14.80
C LEU A 61 -0.98 1.74 13.42
N LEU A 62 -0.20 1.38 12.42
CA LEU A 62 -0.71 0.96 11.12
C LEU A 62 -1.38 -0.42 11.16
N PHE A 63 -1.20 -1.17 12.24
CA PHE A 63 -1.87 -2.45 12.46
C PHE A 63 -3.11 -2.28 13.35
N THR A 64 -4.02 -3.25 13.28
CA THR A 64 -5.07 -3.38 14.31
C THR A 64 -4.44 -3.68 15.67
N GLU A 65 -5.18 -3.52 16.76
CA GLU A 65 -4.68 -3.80 18.11
C GLU A 65 -4.18 -5.26 18.25
N ASP A 66 -4.90 -6.18 17.62
CA ASP A 66 -4.62 -7.62 17.54
C ASP A 66 -3.87 -8.02 16.27
N GLY A 67 -3.27 -7.06 15.55
CA GLY A 67 -2.62 -7.27 14.26
C GLY A 67 -1.58 -8.37 14.27
N ILE A 68 -1.47 -9.10 13.19
CA ILE A 68 -0.56 -10.25 13.06
C ILE A 68 0.48 -9.96 11.98
N VAL A 69 1.73 -10.30 12.28
CA VAL A 69 2.80 -10.40 11.27
C VAL A 69 3.34 -11.82 11.29
N GLU A 70 3.21 -12.49 10.16
CA GLU A 70 3.78 -13.81 9.93
C GLU A 70 4.94 -13.70 8.94
N SER A 71 6.09 -14.24 9.28
CA SER A 71 7.27 -14.26 8.42
C SER A 71 7.75 -15.68 8.16
N PHE A 72 8.14 -15.95 6.92
CA PHE A 72 8.67 -17.24 6.52
C PHE A 72 10.17 -17.13 6.24
N THR A 73 10.95 -17.90 6.99
CA THR A 73 12.40 -17.99 6.83
C THR A 73 12.82 -19.47 6.85
N ASN A 74 13.49 -19.94 5.82
CA ASN A 74 13.99 -21.33 5.72
C ASN A 74 12.92 -22.40 6.00
N GLY A 75 11.68 -22.16 5.55
CA GLY A 75 10.56 -23.09 5.73
C GLY A 75 9.92 -23.07 7.12
N GLN A 76 10.40 -22.21 8.02
CA GLN A 76 9.80 -21.98 9.34
C GLN A 76 8.97 -20.71 9.34
N SER A 77 7.81 -20.78 9.98
CA SER A 77 6.95 -19.62 10.24
C SER A 77 7.27 -19.05 11.61
N ASN A 78 7.41 -17.73 11.67
CA ASN A 78 7.44 -16.95 12.91
C ASN A 78 6.23 -16.02 12.92
N VAL A 79 5.43 -16.06 13.99
CA VAL A 79 4.19 -15.30 14.11
C VAL A 79 4.28 -14.38 15.33
N LEU A 80 4.03 -13.10 15.08
CA LEU A 80 3.95 -12.03 16.09
C LEU A 80 2.50 -11.53 16.17
N LYS A 81 1.96 -11.31 17.36
CA LYS A 81 0.55 -10.93 17.57
C LYS A 81 0.41 -9.71 18.47
N GLY A 82 -0.36 -8.75 17.97
CA GLY A 82 -0.68 -7.52 18.68
C GLY A 82 0.45 -6.50 18.68
N ARG A 83 0.06 -5.23 18.80
CA ARG A 83 0.98 -4.10 18.69
C ARG A 83 2.15 -4.15 19.66
N THR A 84 1.96 -4.68 20.86
CA THR A 84 3.03 -4.77 21.88
C THR A 84 4.15 -5.70 21.43
N GLU A 85 3.81 -6.91 20.96
CA GLU A 85 4.78 -7.88 20.49
C GLU A 85 5.45 -7.40 19.19
N LEU A 86 4.66 -6.81 18.26
CA LEU A 86 5.19 -6.20 17.05
C LEU A 86 6.19 -5.09 17.35
N LYS A 87 5.89 -4.21 18.33
CA LYS A 87 6.80 -3.13 18.73
C LYS A 87 8.11 -3.68 19.24
N GLN A 88 8.08 -4.69 20.14
CA GLN A 88 9.29 -5.30 20.69
C GLN A 88 10.14 -5.95 19.59
N ALA A 89 9.51 -6.72 18.70
CA ALA A 89 10.19 -7.42 17.63
C ALA A 89 10.81 -6.45 16.59
N PHE A 90 10.05 -5.44 16.15
CA PHE A 90 10.54 -4.45 15.18
C PHE A 90 11.67 -3.62 15.78
N SER A 91 11.52 -3.15 17.03
CA SER A 91 12.56 -2.39 17.71
C SER A 91 13.85 -3.21 17.87
N GLY A 92 13.73 -4.46 18.34
CA GLY A 92 14.88 -5.35 18.50
C GLY A 92 15.58 -5.67 17.19
N PHE A 93 14.81 -5.93 16.11
CA PHE A 93 15.39 -6.21 14.80
C PHE A 93 16.09 -4.99 14.20
N LEU A 94 15.40 -3.84 14.13
CA LEU A 94 15.91 -2.64 13.45
C LEU A 94 17.04 -1.96 14.21
N SER A 95 17.18 -2.20 15.53
CA SER A 95 18.30 -1.68 16.32
C SER A 95 19.68 -2.22 15.90
N ASN A 96 19.71 -3.36 15.22
CA ASN A 96 20.97 -3.97 14.75
C ASN A 96 21.57 -3.28 13.51
N PHE A 97 20.87 -2.32 12.91
CA PHE A 97 21.30 -1.72 11.66
C PHE A 97 21.47 -0.20 11.81
N GLN A 98 22.55 0.36 11.27
CA GLN A 98 22.75 1.81 11.16
C GLN A 98 21.86 2.38 10.05
N THR A 99 21.78 1.67 8.92
CA THR A 99 20.93 2.04 7.78
C THR A 99 19.82 1.03 7.59
N VAL A 100 18.61 1.52 7.50
CA VAL A 100 17.42 0.79 7.08
C VAL A 100 16.82 1.55 5.91
N TYR A 101 16.59 0.89 4.78
CA TYR A 101 16.04 1.53 3.60
C TYR A 101 15.10 0.57 2.87
N HIS A 102 13.84 0.96 2.79
CA HIS A 102 12.82 0.22 2.05
C HIS A 102 12.58 0.87 0.70
N GLN A 103 12.57 0.07 -0.34
CA GLN A 103 12.15 0.48 -1.67
C GLN A 103 10.92 -0.33 -2.07
N ASN A 104 9.75 0.28 -1.88
CA ASN A 104 8.49 -0.32 -2.31
C ASN A 104 8.40 -0.30 -3.83
N GLY A 105 7.99 -1.42 -4.39
CA GLY A 105 7.70 -1.60 -5.80
C GLY A 105 6.19 -1.58 -6.09
N GLN A 106 5.79 -2.45 -6.99
CA GLN A 106 4.38 -2.59 -7.38
C GLN A 106 3.53 -3.11 -6.22
N GLN A 107 2.29 -2.64 -6.20
CA GLN A 107 1.23 -3.18 -5.36
C GLN A 107 0.00 -3.50 -6.22
N THR A 108 -0.58 -4.67 -6.00
CA THR A 108 -1.90 -5.03 -6.50
C THR A 108 -2.88 -5.13 -5.34
N ILE A 109 -4.11 -4.67 -5.56
CA ILE A 109 -5.21 -4.91 -4.63
C ILE A 109 -6.01 -6.06 -5.21
N ASP A 110 -5.94 -7.20 -4.53
CA ASP A 110 -6.46 -8.46 -5.01
C ASP A 110 -7.97 -8.59 -4.69
N GLU A 111 -8.38 -8.05 -3.54
CA GLU A 111 -9.77 -7.96 -3.11
C GLU A 111 -10.02 -6.59 -2.46
N LEU A 112 -11.20 -5.99 -2.71
CA LEU A 112 -11.61 -4.72 -2.09
C LEU A 112 -13.12 -4.70 -1.89
N THR A 113 -13.54 -4.53 -0.65
CA THR A 113 -14.91 -4.25 -0.24
C THR A 113 -15.00 -2.86 0.43
N SER A 114 -16.12 -2.53 1.05
CA SER A 114 -16.28 -1.28 1.81
C SER A 114 -15.41 -1.21 3.07
N ASP A 115 -15.03 -2.34 3.64
CA ASP A 115 -14.40 -2.44 4.97
C ASP A 115 -13.26 -3.47 5.07
N THR A 116 -13.02 -4.25 4.02
CA THR A 116 -11.92 -5.21 3.95
C THR A 116 -11.17 -5.11 2.63
N ALA A 117 -9.88 -5.41 2.64
CA ALA A 117 -9.09 -5.53 1.42
C ALA A 117 -7.98 -6.56 1.59
N LYS A 118 -7.53 -7.13 0.45
CA LYS A 118 -6.29 -7.88 0.37
C LYS A 118 -5.40 -7.26 -0.69
N ALA A 119 -4.11 -7.17 -0.38
CA ALA A 119 -3.13 -6.61 -1.31
C ALA A 119 -1.81 -7.38 -1.28
N THR A 120 -1.16 -7.42 -2.43
CA THR A 120 0.18 -7.96 -2.60
C THR A 120 1.14 -6.83 -2.96
N SER A 121 2.22 -6.66 -2.18
CA SER A 121 3.21 -5.59 -2.37
C SER A 121 4.62 -6.17 -2.46
N TYR A 122 5.42 -5.61 -3.35
CA TYR A 122 6.84 -5.97 -3.48
C TYR A 122 7.70 -4.91 -2.81
N CYS A 123 8.74 -5.36 -2.10
CA CYS A 123 9.66 -4.46 -1.41
C CYS A 123 11.08 -5.01 -1.47
N ARG A 124 12.03 -4.14 -1.75
CA ARG A 124 13.45 -4.38 -1.53
C ARG A 124 13.88 -3.65 -0.27
N VAL A 125 14.40 -4.38 0.72
CA VAL A 125 14.88 -3.82 1.99
C VAL A 125 16.39 -3.90 2.01
N ILE A 126 17.07 -2.78 2.24
CA ILE A 126 18.51 -2.69 2.41
C ILE A 126 18.79 -2.40 3.88
N LEU A 127 19.59 -3.25 4.50
CA LEU A 127 19.97 -3.16 5.90
C LEU A 127 21.50 -3.10 5.95
N VAL A 128 22.07 -2.06 6.58
CA VAL A 128 23.50 -1.98 6.81
C VAL A 128 23.75 -1.97 8.31
N GLY A 129 24.61 -2.88 8.76
CA GLY A 129 24.93 -3.04 10.17
C GLY A 129 26.26 -3.74 10.36
N GLU A 130 26.79 -3.65 11.57
CA GLU A 130 28.03 -4.32 11.94
C GLU A 130 27.78 -5.79 12.28
N GLN A 131 28.58 -6.69 11.71
CA GLN A 131 28.65 -8.11 12.03
C GLN A 131 30.11 -8.52 12.13
N GLU A 132 30.52 -9.04 13.28
CA GLU A 132 31.91 -9.50 13.52
C GLU A 132 32.98 -8.46 13.17
N GLY A 133 32.72 -7.18 13.52
CA GLY A 133 33.64 -6.05 13.27
C GLY A 133 33.67 -5.56 11.83
N LYS A 134 32.78 -6.04 10.96
CA LYS A 134 32.67 -5.64 9.55
C LYS A 134 31.33 -4.99 9.26
N GLN A 135 31.34 -3.97 8.42
CA GLN A 135 30.10 -3.39 7.89
C GLN A 135 29.52 -4.32 6.84
N MET A 136 28.35 -4.86 7.11
CA MET A 136 27.65 -5.79 6.23
C MET A 136 26.37 -5.14 5.71
N LYS A 137 26.17 -5.28 4.39
CA LYS A 137 24.90 -4.92 3.74
C LYS A 137 24.10 -6.19 3.48
N THR A 138 22.89 -6.25 3.99
CA THR A 138 21.89 -7.27 3.66
C THR A 138 20.81 -6.66 2.79
N THR A 139 20.56 -7.27 1.63
CA THR A 139 19.43 -6.92 0.77
C THR A 139 18.39 -8.05 0.82
N LEU A 140 17.16 -7.71 1.17
CA LEU A 140 16.04 -8.63 1.20
C LEU A 140 15.07 -8.30 0.07
N TYR A 141 14.70 -9.30 -0.70
CA TYR A 141 13.64 -9.23 -1.72
C TYR A 141 12.38 -9.83 -1.12
N THR A 142 11.43 -8.98 -0.79
CA THR A 142 10.27 -9.35 0.02
C THR A 142 8.98 -9.18 -0.76
N ILE A 143 8.05 -10.11 -0.57
CA ILE A 143 6.66 -9.97 -1.01
C ILE A 143 5.79 -9.97 0.25
N TYR A 144 5.11 -8.86 0.49
CA TYR A 144 4.09 -8.75 1.51
C TYR A 144 2.73 -9.15 0.94
N LYS A 145 1.99 -9.97 1.69
CA LYS A 145 0.57 -10.19 1.47
C LYS A 145 -0.16 -9.66 2.70
N ASP A 146 -0.96 -8.65 2.47
CA ASP A 146 -1.63 -7.92 3.54
C ASP A 146 -3.15 -8.12 3.47
N GLU A 147 -3.75 -8.42 4.60
CA GLU A 147 -5.18 -8.30 4.84
C GLU A 147 -5.43 -7.01 5.62
N PHE A 148 -6.31 -6.17 5.09
CA PHE A 148 -6.67 -4.89 5.69
C PHE A 148 -8.11 -4.90 6.19
N VAL A 149 -8.36 -4.10 7.22
CA VAL A 149 -9.70 -3.75 7.69
C VAL A 149 -9.83 -2.24 7.82
N LYS A 150 -11.02 -1.71 7.53
CA LYS A 150 -11.31 -0.28 7.69
C LYS A 150 -11.96 -0.07 9.06
N GLN A 151 -11.30 0.65 9.95
CA GLN A 151 -11.79 0.98 11.29
C GLN A 151 -11.82 2.50 11.45
N ASN A 152 -12.96 3.06 11.82
CA ASN A 152 -13.16 4.50 11.98
C ASN A 152 -12.69 5.33 10.77
N GLY A 153 -12.92 4.82 9.56
CA GLY A 153 -12.52 5.46 8.30
C GLY A 153 -11.04 5.26 7.91
N HIS A 154 -10.24 4.55 8.70
CA HIS A 154 -8.83 4.30 8.45
C HIS A 154 -8.57 2.83 8.10
N TRP A 155 -7.77 2.60 7.05
CA TRP A 155 -7.32 1.27 6.68
C TRP A 155 -6.14 0.84 7.56
N LEU A 156 -6.30 -0.28 8.28
CA LEU A 156 -5.30 -0.88 9.16
C LEU A 156 -4.95 -2.27 8.67
N ILE A 157 -3.70 -2.66 8.83
CA ILE A 157 -3.22 -4.01 8.55
C ILE A 157 -3.70 -4.93 9.68
N LYS A 158 -4.54 -5.90 9.34
CA LYS A 158 -4.98 -6.94 10.28
C LYS A 158 -4.01 -8.13 10.29
N HIS A 159 -3.54 -8.52 9.12
CA HIS A 159 -2.58 -9.60 8.98
C HIS A 159 -1.62 -9.28 7.85
N ARG A 160 -0.34 -9.37 8.10
CA ARG A 160 0.74 -9.29 7.11
C ARG A 160 1.49 -10.59 7.05
N THR A 161 1.62 -11.18 5.87
CA THR A 161 2.55 -12.26 5.59
C THR A 161 3.78 -11.69 4.88
N SER A 162 4.97 -11.84 5.48
CA SER A 162 6.25 -11.40 4.92
C SER A 162 6.98 -12.61 4.31
N ASN A 163 7.05 -12.65 2.98
CA ASN A 163 7.74 -13.71 2.25
C ASN A 163 9.09 -13.18 1.78
N PHE A 164 10.17 -13.60 2.43
CA PHE A 164 11.54 -13.29 2.02
C PHE A 164 11.96 -14.23 0.88
N LYS A 165 11.88 -13.73 -0.36
CA LYS A 165 12.12 -14.55 -1.57
C LYS A 165 13.59 -14.77 -1.86
N HIS A 166 14.42 -13.78 -1.53
CA HIS A 166 15.85 -13.84 -1.73
C HIS A 166 16.55 -12.93 -0.72
N ARG A 167 17.77 -13.31 -0.32
CA ARG A 167 18.63 -12.55 0.57
C ARG A 167 20.03 -12.53 0.00
N GLU A 168 20.60 -11.35 -0.12
CA GLU A 168 21.99 -11.11 -0.48
C GLU A 168 22.71 -10.50 0.72
N VAL A 169 23.95 -10.89 0.96
CA VAL A 169 24.79 -10.33 2.03
C VAL A 169 26.17 -10.06 1.45
N GLU A 170 26.65 -8.83 1.62
CA GLU A 170 27.98 -8.42 1.15
C GLU A 170 28.64 -7.49 2.15
N GLU A 171 29.97 -7.50 2.19
CA GLU A 171 30.76 -6.56 2.98
C GLU A 171 30.77 -5.19 2.28
N VAL A 172 30.45 -4.13 3.02
CA VAL A 172 30.55 -2.75 2.53
C VAL A 172 32.02 -2.32 2.60
N LYS A 173 32.59 -1.98 1.44
CA LYS A 173 33.98 -1.49 1.34
C LYS A 173 34.05 0.02 1.48
#